data_bac0746dab0dc3273ea8534bbf874638
#
_entry.id   bac0746dab0dc3273ea8534bbf874638
#
_cell.length_a   1.000
_cell.length_b   1.000
_cell.length_c   1.000
_cell.angle_alpha   90.00
_cell.angle_beta   90.00
_cell.angle_gamma   90.00
#
_symmetry.space_group_name_H-M   'P 1'
#
loop_
_entity.id
_entity.type
_entity.pdbx_description
1 polymer ?
#
loop_
_entity_poly.entity_id
_entity_poly.type
_entity_poly.pdbx_seq_one_letter_code
_entity_poly.pdbx_strand_id
1 'polypeptide(L)'
;MHLTASDIVSLYRPTPCSLRLYLRDQGVPESEPSAFDQIIQTLGKVHERKHLATLGAYEDISLVERDQRVSRTLNTIRNRFPVIYQAEFEFATTISGSLVVVVGRPDFLILDGNDYIIRDSKLSRKVDEDHHEEIGLQLQLYGWLYEQIVGTPAKSLQVHTGTGDVADVPYDGGAAALAKLAEVLAVKQMTTEPYEPVGWSKCKAGCGYVGRCWAQAEARQDVSLVMDVDQGLARQLHSDGITTPQQLVSSFDIQRLSDLKRPWGAGQQKVGKRAEAILQYAEVSISGKERILAPVMIPAHNNYVMFDLEGMPPSQDDLEKVYLWGMQVYGKSPSKFIGAISGFGADGDREGWNAFLDAANDIFQEYGDIPFVHWHHYERTHIGMYVKRFGDPNGVAARVLRNLLDLLPVTKKAIVLPLPSYSLKVVEEYVGFERTQDEYGGSWAMAQFILATETNDEAERNARMSEILKYNEEDLAATWAVFEWLRKK
;
A
#
# COMPACT_ATOMS: atom_id res chain seq x y z
N MET A 1 -21.02 -10.04 -22.79
CA MET A 1 -20.22 -9.74 -21.56
C MET A 1 -19.27 -8.60 -21.88
N HIS A 2 -19.13 -7.63 -21.00
CA HIS A 2 -18.18 -6.53 -21.16
C HIS A 2 -16.89 -6.82 -20.38
N LEU A 3 -15.75 -6.55 -21.02
CA LEU A 3 -14.41 -6.64 -20.42
C LEU A 3 -13.72 -5.28 -20.55
N THR A 4 -13.03 -4.85 -19.50
CA THR A 4 -12.42 -3.52 -19.41
C THR A 4 -10.97 -3.59 -18.93
N ALA A 5 -10.22 -2.52 -19.15
CA ALA A 5 -8.89 -2.36 -18.55
C ALA A 5 -8.94 -2.37 -17.01
N SER A 6 -10.03 -1.84 -16.40
CA SER A 6 -10.23 -1.89 -14.95
C SER A 6 -10.39 -3.31 -14.41
N ASP A 7 -10.88 -4.25 -15.23
CA ASP A 7 -10.95 -5.66 -14.83
C ASP A 7 -9.54 -6.26 -14.74
N ILE A 8 -8.64 -5.91 -15.67
CA ILE A 8 -7.23 -6.31 -15.60
C ILE A 8 -6.60 -5.77 -14.31
N VAL A 9 -6.73 -4.46 -14.06
CA VAL A 9 -6.18 -3.83 -12.85
C VAL A 9 -6.71 -4.51 -11.58
N SER A 10 -7.97 -4.95 -11.58
CA SER A 10 -8.59 -5.63 -10.43
C SER A 10 -7.94 -6.98 -10.10
N LEU A 11 -7.26 -7.63 -11.04
CA LEU A 11 -6.48 -8.85 -10.78
C LEU A 11 -5.15 -8.57 -10.08
N TYR A 12 -4.64 -7.34 -10.11
CA TYR A 12 -3.34 -6.98 -9.55
C TYR A 12 -3.44 -6.18 -8.24
N ARG A 13 -4.49 -5.38 -8.08
CA ARG A 13 -4.59 -4.39 -6.99
C ARG A 13 -5.74 -4.66 -6.03
N PRO A 14 -5.51 -4.46 -4.72
CA PRO A 14 -4.25 -4.17 -4.00
C PRO A 14 -3.30 -5.36 -3.93
N THR A 15 -3.76 -6.54 -4.28
CA THR A 15 -3.00 -7.80 -4.37
C THR A 15 -3.62 -8.69 -5.44
N PRO A 16 -2.87 -9.59 -6.09
CA PRO A 16 -3.45 -10.56 -7.02
C PRO A 16 -4.58 -11.35 -6.34
N CYS A 17 -5.81 -11.20 -6.86
CA CYS A 17 -7.01 -11.75 -6.24
C CYS A 17 -8.15 -11.97 -7.26
N SER A 18 -8.47 -13.21 -7.56
CA SER A 18 -9.61 -13.57 -8.41
C SER A 18 -10.95 -13.36 -7.71
N LEU A 19 -11.01 -13.52 -6.38
CA LEU A 19 -12.23 -13.32 -5.61
C LEU A 19 -12.75 -11.87 -5.71
N ARG A 20 -11.87 -10.86 -5.70
CA ARG A 20 -12.29 -9.47 -5.86
C ARG A 20 -13.00 -9.25 -7.19
N LEU A 21 -12.43 -9.76 -8.28
CA LEU A 21 -13.02 -9.65 -9.61
C LEU A 21 -14.36 -10.40 -9.68
N TYR A 22 -14.41 -11.61 -9.13
CA TYR A 22 -15.63 -12.41 -9.04
C TYR A 22 -16.75 -11.65 -8.30
N LEU A 23 -16.46 -11.12 -7.10
CA LEU A 23 -17.47 -10.40 -6.30
C LEU A 23 -17.99 -9.13 -6.99
N ARG A 24 -17.11 -8.40 -7.68
CA ARG A 24 -17.50 -7.24 -8.47
C ARG A 24 -18.43 -7.62 -9.62
N ASP A 25 -18.13 -8.71 -10.32
CA ASP A 25 -18.96 -9.22 -11.42
C ASP A 25 -20.35 -9.71 -10.91
N GLN A 26 -20.39 -10.29 -9.71
CA GLN A 26 -21.64 -10.68 -9.04
C GLN A 26 -22.43 -9.48 -8.45
N GLY A 27 -21.95 -8.25 -8.60
CA GLY A 27 -22.61 -7.05 -8.08
C GLY A 27 -22.56 -6.91 -6.56
N VAL A 28 -21.65 -7.62 -5.87
CA VAL A 28 -21.44 -7.44 -4.42
C VAL A 28 -20.79 -6.07 -4.20
N PRO A 29 -21.37 -5.18 -3.37
CA PRO A 29 -20.81 -3.86 -3.15
C PRO A 29 -19.47 -3.92 -2.39
N GLU A 30 -18.52 -3.10 -2.81
CA GLU A 30 -17.31 -2.81 -2.01
C GLU A 30 -17.68 -1.87 -0.85
N SER A 31 -16.93 -1.91 0.25
CA SER A 31 -17.01 -0.89 1.29
C SER A 31 -16.59 0.47 0.73
N GLU A 32 -17.09 1.55 1.34
CA GLU A 32 -16.70 2.90 0.96
C GLU A 32 -15.17 3.07 1.01
N PRO A 33 -14.58 3.80 0.04
CA PRO A 33 -13.17 4.12 0.05
C PRO A 33 -12.77 4.87 1.33
N SER A 34 -11.62 4.56 1.88
CA SER A 34 -11.08 5.31 3.01
C SER A 34 -10.84 6.80 2.64
N ALA A 35 -10.72 7.66 3.63
CA ALA A 35 -10.38 9.08 3.40
C ALA A 35 -9.07 9.20 2.61
N PHE A 36 -8.09 8.35 2.88
CA PHE A 36 -6.83 8.29 2.14
C PHE A 36 -7.04 7.90 0.66
N ASP A 37 -7.84 6.85 0.38
CA ASP A 37 -8.13 6.44 -1.00
C ASP A 37 -8.83 7.56 -1.80
N GLN A 38 -9.74 8.30 -1.17
CA GLN A 38 -10.41 9.45 -1.78
C GLN A 38 -9.42 10.57 -2.13
N ILE A 39 -8.45 10.83 -1.26
CA ILE A 39 -7.40 11.82 -1.50
C ILE A 39 -6.50 11.37 -2.66
N ILE A 40 -6.04 10.11 -2.67
CA ILE A 40 -5.24 9.58 -3.78
C ILE A 40 -5.99 9.69 -5.12
N GLN A 41 -7.29 9.40 -5.15
CA GLN A 41 -8.13 9.59 -6.34
C GLN A 41 -8.19 11.06 -6.76
N THR A 42 -8.32 11.98 -5.80
CA THR A 42 -8.35 13.42 -6.06
C THR A 42 -7.02 13.90 -6.62
N LEU A 43 -5.90 13.51 -6.01
CA LEU A 43 -4.56 13.83 -6.50
C LEU A 43 -4.31 13.26 -7.91
N GLY A 44 -4.79 12.05 -8.20
CA GLY A 44 -4.75 11.48 -9.54
C GLY A 44 -5.45 12.36 -10.57
N LYS A 45 -6.66 12.84 -10.25
CA LYS A 45 -7.40 13.76 -11.13
C LYS A 45 -6.71 15.12 -11.27
N VAL A 46 -6.11 15.65 -10.22
CA VAL A 46 -5.35 16.91 -10.27
C VAL A 46 -4.12 16.75 -11.16
N HIS A 47 -3.37 15.65 -11.00
CA HIS A 47 -2.20 15.33 -11.80
C HIS A 47 -2.55 15.21 -13.30
N GLU A 48 -3.60 14.46 -13.62
CA GLU A 48 -4.14 14.30 -14.99
C GLU A 48 -4.54 15.64 -15.61
N ARG A 49 -5.27 16.50 -14.88
CA ARG A 49 -5.67 17.84 -15.35
C ARG A 49 -4.50 18.80 -15.54
N LYS A 50 -3.50 18.74 -14.65
CA LYS A 50 -2.26 19.53 -14.84
C LYS A 50 -1.57 19.13 -16.14
N HIS A 51 -1.49 17.83 -16.43
CA HIS A 51 -0.92 17.36 -17.70
C HIS A 51 -1.76 17.81 -18.89
N LEU A 52 -3.09 17.67 -18.84
CA LEU A 52 -4.01 18.12 -19.88
C LEU A 52 -3.77 19.60 -20.24
N ALA A 53 -3.57 20.46 -19.24
CA ALA A 53 -3.32 21.89 -19.44
C ALA A 53 -2.03 22.19 -20.23
N THR A 54 -1.08 21.26 -20.29
CA THR A 54 0.16 21.40 -21.06
C THR A 54 0.01 20.99 -22.53
N LEU A 55 -1.07 20.30 -22.90
CA LEU A 55 -1.25 19.68 -24.22
C LEU A 55 -1.92 20.60 -25.26
N GLY A 56 -2.42 21.76 -24.86
CA GLY A 56 -3.06 22.74 -25.77
C GLY A 56 -4.56 22.49 -25.96
N ALA A 57 -5.07 22.75 -27.20
CA ALA A 57 -6.49 22.60 -27.49
C ALA A 57 -6.91 21.12 -27.52
N TYR A 58 -7.99 20.79 -26.82
CA TYR A 58 -8.50 19.41 -26.68
C TYR A 58 -10.01 19.32 -26.87
N GLU A 59 -10.48 18.15 -27.26
CA GLU A 59 -11.88 17.76 -27.23
C GLU A 59 -12.12 16.85 -26.01
N ASP A 60 -13.04 17.20 -25.12
CA ASP A 60 -13.36 16.45 -23.90
C ASP A 60 -14.56 15.50 -24.15
N ILE A 61 -14.26 14.23 -24.34
CA ILE A 61 -15.28 13.18 -24.56
C ILE A 61 -16.05 12.86 -23.27
N SER A 62 -15.48 13.13 -22.11
CA SER A 62 -16.17 12.86 -20.83
C SER A 62 -17.45 13.69 -20.65
N LEU A 63 -17.54 14.85 -21.31
CA LEU A 63 -18.69 15.74 -21.30
C LEU A 63 -19.81 15.31 -22.28
N VAL A 64 -19.52 14.35 -23.17
CA VAL A 64 -20.49 13.84 -24.15
C VAL A 64 -21.37 12.77 -23.47
N GLU A 65 -22.65 12.70 -23.87
CA GLU A 65 -23.58 11.65 -23.41
C GLU A 65 -23.00 10.26 -23.69
N ARG A 66 -23.19 9.34 -22.71
CA ARG A 66 -22.47 8.06 -22.68
C ARG A 66 -22.65 7.23 -23.96
N ASP A 67 -23.83 7.17 -24.50
CA ASP A 67 -24.19 6.43 -25.72
C ASP A 67 -23.57 7.03 -27.00
N GLN A 68 -23.08 8.26 -26.94
CA GLN A 68 -22.48 9.00 -28.06
C GLN A 68 -20.94 9.05 -28.00
N ARG A 69 -20.31 8.66 -26.89
CA ARG A 69 -18.86 8.83 -26.66
C ARG A 69 -18.02 8.09 -27.69
N VAL A 70 -18.35 6.85 -27.99
CA VAL A 70 -17.62 6.04 -28.98
C VAL A 70 -17.71 6.71 -30.36
N SER A 71 -18.90 7.09 -30.81
CA SER A 71 -19.09 7.74 -32.11
C SER A 71 -18.40 9.10 -32.17
N ARG A 72 -18.44 9.88 -31.09
CA ARG A 72 -17.74 11.17 -30.99
C ARG A 72 -16.22 10.98 -31.03
N THR A 73 -15.67 10.02 -30.29
CA THR A 73 -14.23 9.67 -30.35
C THR A 73 -13.80 9.38 -31.77
N LEU A 74 -14.52 8.52 -32.51
CA LEU A 74 -14.17 8.15 -33.87
C LEU A 74 -14.25 9.33 -34.84
N ASN A 75 -15.26 10.18 -34.70
CA ASN A 75 -15.38 11.39 -35.52
C ASN A 75 -14.24 12.39 -35.24
N THR A 76 -13.86 12.56 -33.97
CA THR A 76 -12.77 13.44 -33.56
C THR A 76 -11.42 12.94 -34.06
N ILE A 77 -11.17 11.61 -34.06
CA ILE A 77 -9.99 10.98 -34.68
C ILE A 77 -9.96 11.26 -36.20
N ARG A 78 -11.08 11.02 -36.91
CA ARG A 78 -11.17 11.27 -38.37
C ARG A 78 -10.91 12.73 -38.72
N ASN A 79 -11.34 13.65 -37.89
CA ASN A 79 -11.12 15.09 -38.06
C ASN A 79 -9.70 15.53 -37.58
N ARG A 80 -8.85 14.59 -37.15
CA ARG A 80 -7.46 14.82 -36.74
C ARG A 80 -7.34 15.92 -35.68
N PHE A 81 -8.20 15.88 -34.67
CA PHE A 81 -8.15 16.85 -33.59
C PHE A 81 -6.85 16.70 -32.78
N PRO A 82 -6.18 17.79 -32.37
CA PRO A 82 -4.84 17.72 -31.76
C PRO A 82 -4.78 16.83 -30.50
N VAL A 83 -5.74 16.96 -29.60
CA VAL A 83 -5.83 16.18 -28.36
C VAL A 83 -7.27 15.75 -28.12
N ILE A 84 -7.47 14.48 -27.84
CA ILE A 84 -8.77 13.92 -27.44
C ILE A 84 -8.61 13.43 -26.00
N TYR A 85 -9.34 14.04 -25.08
CA TYR A 85 -9.31 13.72 -23.66
C TYR A 85 -10.44 12.77 -23.30
N GLN A 86 -10.12 11.70 -22.52
CA GLN A 86 -11.05 10.67 -22.06
C GLN A 86 -11.80 9.97 -23.23
N ALA A 87 -11.05 9.62 -24.28
CA ALA A 87 -11.60 8.90 -25.42
C ALA A 87 -12.24 7.57 -24.99
N GLU A 88 -13.25 7.10 -25.72
CA GLU A 88 -13.90 5.82 -25.45
C GLU A 88 -13.90 4.92 -26.69
N PHE A 89 -13.42 3.69 -26.51
CA PHE A 89 -13.39 2.64 -27.52
C PHE A 89 -14.23 1.45 -27.11
N GLU A 90 -14.91 0.86 -28.08
CA GLU A 90 -15.68 -0.38 -27.94
C GLU A 90 -15.40 -1.27 -29.14
N PHE A 91 -15.06 -2.54 -28.90
CA PHE A 91 -14.83 -3.51 -29.96
C PHE A 91 -15.35 -4.90 -29.56
N ALA A 92 -16.21 -5.47 -30.42
CA ALA A 92 -16.72 -6.81 -30.25
C ALA A 92 -15.76 -7.83 -30.84
N THR A 93 -15.36 -8.83 -30.04
CA THR A 93 -14.41 -9.87 -30.45
C THR A 93 -14.70 -11.20 -29.76
N THR A 94 -13.95 -12.23 -30.13
CA THR A 94 -14.02 -13.54 -29.48
C THR A 94 -12.75 -13.80 -28.67
N ILE A 95 -12.91 -14.02 -27.35
CA ILE A 95 -11.82 -14.41 -26.45
C ILE A 95 -12.16 -15.77 -25.85
N SER A 96 -11.25 -16.74 -25.95
CA SER A 96 -11.43 -18.12 -25.46
C SER A 96 -12.77 -18.75 -25.91
N GLY A 97 -13.19 -18.48 -27.16
CA GLY A 97 -14.43 -19.01 -27.73
C GLY A 97 -15.72 -18.28 -27.33
N SER A 98 -15.65 -17.26 -26.48
CA SER A 98 -16.80 -16.48 -26.05
C SER A 98 -16.84 -15.11 -26.73
N LEU A 99 -18.03 -14.72 -27.25
CA LEU A 99 -18.24 -13.37 -27.78
C LEU A 99 -18.28 -12.36 -26.64
N VAL A 100 -17.40 -11.36 -26.70
CA VAL A 100 -17.26 -10.31 -25.70
C VAL A 100 -17.17 -8.94 -26.35
N VAL A 101 -17.51 -7.90 -25.59
CA VAL A 101 -17.26 -6.50 -25.96
C VAL A 101 -16.16 -5.97 -25.06
N VAL A 102 -15.05 -5.55 -25.65
CA VAL A 102 -13.91 -4.95 -24.93
C VAL A 102 -14.05 -3.45 -24.97
N VAL A 103 -13.98 -2.81 -23.80
CA VAL A 103 -14.11 -1.35 -23.63
C VAL A 103 -12.82 -0.77 -23.06
N GLY A 104 -12.36 0.33 -23.67
CA GLY A 104 -11.18 1.06 -23.22
C GLY A 104 -11.41 2.55 -23.18
N ARG A 105 -10.81 3.22 -22.18
CA ARG A 105 -10.89 4.68 -21.97
C ARG A 105 -9.53 5.24 -21.64
N PRO A 106 -8.69 5.50 -22.66
CA PRO A 106 -7.42 6.19 -22.45
C PRO A 106 -7.66 7.65 -22.03
N ASP A 107 -6.78 8.16 -21.16
CA ASP A 107 -6.86 9.55 -20.72
C ASP A 107 -6.64 10.50 -21.89
N PHE A 108 -5.66 10.22 -22.77
CA PHE A 108 -5.30 11.11 -23.88
C PHE A 108 -5.01 10.35 -25.17
N LEU A 109 -5.55 10.85 -26.28
CA LEU A 109 -5.02 10.60 -27.62
C LEU A 109 -4.41 11.91 -28.12
N ILE A 110 -3.11 11.89 -28.41
CA ILE A 110 -2.34 13.09 -28.82
C ILE A 110 -1.87 12.91 -30.25
N LEU A 111 -2.32 13.79 -31.15
CA LEU A 111 -1.94 13.73 -32.57
C LEU A 111 -0.46 14.14 -32.73
N ASP A 112 0.34 13.25 -33.31
CA ASP A 112 1.74 13.50 -33.64
C ASP A 112 2.03 13.03 -35.07
N GLY A 113 2.16 14.01 -35.97
CA GLY A 113 2.23 13.75 -37.40
C GLY A 113 0.92 13.23 -37.95
N ASN A 114 0.87 11.99 -38.43
CA ASN A 114 -0.33 11.38 -39.00
C ASN A 114 -1.06 10.45 -38.03
N ASP A 115 -0.45 10.08 -36.92
CA ASP A 115 -0.93 9.05 -36.01
C ASP A 115 -1.10 9.60 -34.61
N TYR A 116 -1.85 8.89 -33.77
CA TYR A 116 -2.06 9.26 -32.39
C TYR A 116 -1.11 8.51 -31.46
N ILE A 117 -0.60 9.23 -30.47
CA ILE A 117 0.00 8.66 -29.25
C ILE A 117 -1.14 8.39 -28.26
N ILE A 118 -1.15 7.24 -27.65
CA ILE A 118 -2.05 6.91 -26.54
C ILE A 118 -1.29 7.13 -25.25
N ARG A 119 -1.79 7.99 -24.35
CA ARG A 119 -1.14 8.30 -23.09
C ARG A 119 -2.13 8.26 -21.94
N ASP A 120 -1.69 7.65 -20.82
CA ASP A 120 -2.38 7.68 -19.53
C ASP A 120 -1.56 8.48 -18.52
N SER A 121 -2.23 9.12 -17.57
CA SER A 121 -1.60 9.83 -16.46
C SER A 121 -1.71 9.01 -15.18
N LYS A 122 -0.60 8.76 -14.50
CA LYS A 122 -0.55 7.94 -13.30
C LYS A 122 0.34 8.59 -12.24
N LEU A 123 -0.07 8.52 -10.97
CA LEU A 123 0.75 8.99 -9.85
C LEU A 123 1.99 8.11 -9.58
N SER A 124 2.05 6.92 -10.16
CA SER A 124 3.21 6.03 -10.04
C SER A 124 4.45 6.68 -10.64
N ARG A 125 5.57 6.65 -9.92
CA ARG A 125 6.82 7.29 -10.36
C ARG A 125 7.58 6.47 -11.40
N LYS A 126 7.37 5.16 -11.39
CA LYS A 126 8.02 4.21 -12.29
C LYS A 126 7.01 3.19 -12.78
N VAL A 127 7.01 2.96 -14.08
CA VAL A 127 6.16 1.96 -14.75
C VAL A 127 7.06 1.18 -15.70
N ASP A 128 7.30 -0.08 -15.37
CA ASP A 128 8.05 -1.04 -16.19
C ASP A 128 7.57 -2.47 -15.89
N GLU A 129 8.22 -3.48 -16.44
CA GLU A 129 7.84 -4.89 -16.27
C GLU A 129 7.89 -5.37 -14.81
N ASP A 130 8.77 -4.79 -13.99
CA ASP A 130 8.91 -5.11 -12.57
C ASP A 130 8.01 -4.24 -11.67
N HIS A 131 7.56 -3.07 -12.18
CA HIS A 131 6.81 -2.08 -11.42
C HIS A 131 5.55 -1.68 -12.19
N HIS A 132 4.38 -2.04 -11.64
CA HIS A 132 3.08 -1.67 -12.22
C HIS A 132 2.79 -2.29 -13.59
N GLU A 133 3.05 -3.59 -13.76
CA GLU A 133 2.71 -4.35 -14.97
C GLU A 133 1.27 -4.09 -15.44
N GLU A 134 0.34 -3.93 -14.51
CA GLU A 134 -1.08 -3.66 -14.79
C GLU A 134 -1.31 -2.36 -15.58
N ILE A 135 -0.46 -1.35 -15.40
CA ILE A 135 -0.54 -0.10 -16.17
C ILE A 135 -0.08 -0.33 -17.60
N GLY A 136 1.01 -1.10 -17.78
CA GLY A 136 1.48 -1.48 -19.11
C GLY A 136 0.42 -2.27 -19.88
N LEU A 137 -0.19 -3.27 -19.25
CA LEU A 137 -1.28 -4.07 -19.84
C LEU A 137 -2.51 -3.23 -20.18
N GLN A 138 -2.86 -2.24 -19.36
CA GLN A 138 -3.94 -1.30 -19.63
C GLN A 138 -3.68 -0.52 -20.93
N LEU A 139 -2.47 0.02 -21.09
CA LEU A 139 -2.09 0.76 -22.29
C LEU A 139 -2.01 -0.14 -23.52
N GLN A 140 -1.48 -1.36 -23.40
CA GLN A 140 -1.48 -2.34 -24.50
C GLN A 140 -2.90 -2.68 -24.95
N LEU A 141 -3.87 -2.78 -24.02
CA LEU A 141 -5.28 -2.98 -24.37
C LEU A 141 -5.84 -1.78 -25.14
N TYR A 142 -5.50 -0.55 -24.75
CA TYR A 142 -5.91 0.64 -25.48
C TYR A 142 -5.28 0.71 -26.86
N GLY A 143 -4.00 0.34 -26.99
CA GLY A 143 -3.31 0.24 -28.27
C GLY A 143 -3.97 -0.77 -29.20
N TRP A 144 -4.33 -1.95 -28.68
CA TRP A 144 -5.04 -2.97 -29.41
C TRP A 144 -6.44 -2.50 -29.86
N LEU A 145 -7.23 -1.89 -28.99
CA LEU A 145 -8.54 -1.35 -29.35
C LEU A 145 -8.43 -0.28 -30.44
N TYR A 146 -7.46 0.61 -30.34
CA TYR A 146 -7.20 1.64 -31.35
C TYR A 146 -6.87 0.98 -32.70
N GLU A 147 -5.97 0.02 -32.73
CA GLU A 147 -5.56 -0.68 -33.96
C GLU A 147 -6.72 -1.43 -34.61
N GLN A 148 -7.56 -2.14 -33.82
CA GLN A 148 -8.74 -2.85 -34.35
C GLN A 148 -9.79 -1.89 -34.98
N ILE A 149 -9.88 -0.67 -34.45
CA ILE A 149 -10.92 0.29 -34.85
C ILE A 149 -10.42 1.22 -35.95
N VAL A 150 -9.17 1.69 -35.87
CA VAL A 150 -8.58 2.66 -36.81
C VAL A 150 -7.92 1.92 -38.00
N GLY A 151 -7.46 0.69 -37.80
CA GLY A 151 -6.82 -0.15 -38.84
C GLY A 151 -5.30 -0.02 -38.89
N THR A 152 -4.71 0.84 -38.06
CA THR A 152 -3.25 1.02 -37.91
C THR A 152 -2.90 1.14 -36.43
N PRO A 153 -1.72 0.67 -35.99
CA PRO A 153 -1.30 0.82 -34.60
C PRO A 153 -1.13 2.31 -34.24
N ALA A 154 -1.30 2.61 -32.96
CA ALA A 154 -0.94 3.92 -32.42
C ALA A 154 0.57 4.19 -32.62
N LYS A 155 0.98 5.44 -32.72
CA LYS A 155 2.38 5.85 -32.87
C LYS A 155 3.25 5.36 -31.71
N SER A 156 2.76 5.52 -30.49
CA SER A 156 3.36 4.99 -29.27
C SER A 156 2.32 4.89 -28.15
N LEU A 157 2.63 4.08 -27.14
CA LEU A 157 1.90 3.99 -25.89
C LEU A 157 2.76 4.62 -24.78
N GLN A 158 2.20 5.51 -23.99
CA GLN A 158 2.95 6.31 -23.02
C GLN A 158 2.26 6.44 -21.68
N VAL A 159 3.06 6.53 -20.61
CA VAL A 159 2.60 6.90 -19.27
C VAL A 159 3.21 8.25 -18.88
N HIS A 160 2.37 9.22 -18.52
CA HIS A 160 2.80 10.41 -17.79
C HIS A 160 2.82 10.07 -16.31
N THR A 161 4.01 10.00 -15.73
CA THR A 161 4.26 9.52 -14.36
C THR A 161 4.08 10.61 -13.30
N GLY A 162 4.02 10.21 -12.03
CA GLY A 162 3.94 11.12 -10.90
C GLY A 162 5.13 12.07 -10.75
N THR A 163 6.26 11.79 -11.40
CA THR A 163 7.43 12.70 -11.49
C THR A 163 7.29 13.76 -12.59
N GLY A 164 6.22 13.70 -13.39
CA GLY A 164 6.04 14.56 -14.55
C GLY A 164 6.77 14.09 -15.81
N ASP A 165 7.51 12.98 -15.74
CA ASP A 165 8.16 12.37 -16.89
C ASP A 165 7.16 11.60 -17.76
N VAL A 166 7.54 11.36 -19.02
CA VAL A 166 6.78 10.52 -19.94
C VAL A 166 7.60 9.29 -20.27
N ALA A 167 7.08 8.11 -19.93
CA ALA A 167 7.71 6.83 -20.22
C ALA A 167 6.97 6.10 -21.34
N ASP A 168 7.72 5.51 -22.28
CA ASP A 168 7.15 4.68 -23.35
C ASP A 168 6.84 3.27 -22.81
N VAL A 169 5.72 2.71 -23.28
CA VAL A 169 5.30 1.33 -23.02
C VAL A 169 5.44 0.53 -24.32
N PRO A 170 6.15 -0.60 -24.32
CA PRO A 170 6.25 -1.46 -25.49
C PRO A 170 4.88 -1.95 -25.96
N TYR A 171 4.68 -2.04 -27.26
CA TYR A 171 3.45 -2.58 -27.86
C TYR A 171 3.72 -3.90 -28.60
N ASP A 172 3.02 -4.94 -28.20
CA ASP A 172 3.14 -6.31 -28.73
C ASP A 172 1.95 -6.74 -29.62
N GLY A 173 1.17 -5.78 -30.14
CA GLY A 173 -0.11 -6.06 -30.80
C GLY A 173 -1.23 -6.39 -29.81
N GLY A 174 -1.07 -6.07 -28.53
CA GLY A 174 -2.02 -6.34 -27.46
C GLY A 174 -2.05 -7.79 -26.96
N ALA A 175 -1.09 -8.63 -27.37
CA ALA A 175 -1.09 -10.06 -27.06
C ALA A 175 -1.10 -10.33 -25.55
N ALA A 176 -0.25 -9.65 -24.77
CA ALA A 176 -0.20 -9.79 -23.31
C ALA A 176 -1.52 -9.33 -22.65
N ALA A 177 -2.09 -8.20 -23.09
CA ALA A 177 -3.36 -7.69 -22.57
C ALA A 177 -4.54 -8.63 -22.87
N LEU A 178 -4.59 -9.20 -24.08
CA LEU A 178 -5.62 -10.17 -24.47
C LEU A 178 -5.50 -11.48 -23.69
N ALA A 179 -4.28 -11.96 -23.44
CA ALA A 179 -4.05 -13.12 -22.58
C ALA A 179 -4.58 -12.86 -21.16
N LYS A 180 -4.35 -11.66 -20.63
CA LYS A 180 -4.88 -11.28 -19.32
C LYS A 180 -6.39 -11.11 -19.31
N LEU A 181 -7.00 -10.60 -20.38
CA LEU A 181 -8.46 -10.60 -20.52
C LEU A 181 -9.07 -12.01 -20.59
N ALA A 182 -8.35 -12.99 -21.12
CA ALA A 182 -8.79 -14.38 -21.05
C ALA A 182 -8.83 -14.92 -19.61
N GLU A 183 -7.87 -14.56 -18.77
CA GLU A 183 -7.91 -14.86 -17.32
C GLU A 183 -9.09 -14.16 -16.63
N VAL A 184 -9.32 -12.87 -16.92
CA VAL A 184 -10.49 -12.11 -16.44
C VAL A 184 -11.78 -12.82 -16.81
N LEU A 185 -11.92 -13.21 -18.07
CA LEU A 185 -13.11 -13.90 -18.57
C LEU A 185 -13.33 -15.23 -17.85
N ALA A 186 -12.27 -16.01 -17.64
CA ALA A 186 -12.35 -17.27 -16.90
C ALA A 186 -12.88 -17.06 -15.46
N VAL A 187 -12.44 -16.00 -14.79
CA VAL A 187 -12.95 -15.66 -13.45
C VAL A 187 -14.43 -15.23 -13.49
N LYS A 188 -14.81 -14.38 -14.44
CA LYS A 188 -16.22 -13.93 -14.60
C LYS A 188 -17.16 -15.06 -15.00
N GLN A 189 -16.66 -16.14 -15.57
CA GLN A 189 -17.43 -17.34 -15.92
C GLN A 189 -17.51 -18.38 -14.78
N MET A 190 -16.82 -18.16 -13.65
CA MET A 190 -16.93 -19.07 -12.51
C MET A 190 -18.34 -19.11 -11.95
N THR A 191 -18.84 -20.31 -11.67
CA THR A 191 -20.15 -20.54 -11.06
C THR A 191 -20.09 -20.64 -9.52
N THR A 192 -18.88 -20.75 -8.98
CA THR A 192 -18.61 -20.83 -7.54
C THR A 192 -17.58 -19.80 -7.14
N GLU A 193 -17.73 -19.28 -5.92
CA GLU A 193 -16.79 -18.32 -5.35
C GLU A 193 -15.39 -18.95 -5.25
N PRO A 194 -14.36 -18.33 -5.86
CA PRO A 194 -13.00 -18.83 -5.77
C PRO A 194 -12.44 -18.62 -4.37
N TYR A 195 -11.64 -19.58 -3.90
CA TYR A 195 -10.89 -19.40 -2.66
C TYR A 195 -9.73 -18.44 -2.88
N GLU A 196 -9.69 -17.40 -2.05
CA GLU A 196 -8.53 -16.51 -1.95
C GLU A 196 -8.19 -16.28 -0.48
N PRO A 197 -6.93 -16.50 -0.08
CA PRO A 197 -6.52 -16.29 1.29
C PRO A 197 -6.46 -14.81 1.65
N VAL A 198 -6.81 -14.48 2.87
CA VAL A 198 -6.61 -13.12 3.38
C VAL A 198 -5.11 -12.86 3.61
N GLY A 199 -4.70 -11.61 3.33
CA GLY A 199 -3.34 -11.14 3.56
C GLY A 199 -3.35 -9.91 4.45
N TRP A 200 -2.67 -9.96 5.60
CA TRP A 200 -2.71 -8.87 6.57
C TRP A 200 -2.38 -7.51 5.95
N SER A 201 -1.19 -7.36 5.36
CA SER A 201 -0.75 -6.07 4.81
C SER A 201 -1.41 -5.73 3.47
N LYS A 202 -1.60 -6.72 2.60
CA LYS A 202 -2.05 -6.49 1.22
C LYS A 202 -3.55 -6.23 1.12
N CYS A 203 -4.38 -7.05 1.76
CA CYS A 203 -5.83 -6.86 1.71
C CYS A 203 -6.28 -5.63 2.52
N LYS A 204 -5.67 -5.36 3.68
CA LYS A 204 -5.97 -4.18 4.50
C LYS A 204 -5.50 -2.86 3.87
N ALA A 205 -4.59 -2.91 2.89
CA ALA A 205 -4.08 -1.72 2.21
C ALA A 205 -5.00 -1.14 1.12
N GLY A 206 -6.32 -1.37 1.18
CA GLY A 206 -7.29 -0.74 0.27
C GLY A 206 -8.18 -1.70 -0.52
N CYS A 207 -8.45 -2.93 -0.01
CA CYS A 207 -9.44 -3.81 -0.60
C CYS A 207 -10.82 -3.58 0.02
N GLY A 208 -11.79 -3.14 -0.77
CA GLY A 208 -13.17 -2.90 -0.29
C GLY A 208 -13.93 -4.14 0.20
N TYR A 209 -13.38 -5.34 -0.02
CA TYR A 209 -13.97 -6.60 0.49
C TYR A 209 -13.25 -7.16 1.72
N VAL A 210 -12.24 -6.45 2.27
CA VAL A 210 -11.41 -7.00 3.35
C VAL A 210 -12.23 -7.44 4.56
N GLY A 211 -13.21 -6.64 5.00
CA GLY A 211 -14.07 -6.99 6.14
C GLY A 211 -14.84 -8.29 5.92
N ARG A 212 -15.44 -8.46 4.74
CA ARG A 212 -16.14 -9.68 4.35
C ARG A 212 -15.20 -10.90 4.34
N CYS A 213 -14.08 -10.76 3.64
CA CYS A 213 -13.12 -11.87 3.49
C CYS A 213 -12.51 -12.26 4.83
N TRP A 214 -12.21 -11.27 5.68
CA TRP A 214 -11.65 -11.50 7.01
C TRP A 214 -12.63 -12.24 7.92
N ALA A 215 -13.89 -11.78 8.02
CA ALA A 215 -14.94 -12.45 8.78
C ALA A 215 -15.17 -13.90 8.33
N GLN A 216 -15.13 -14.14 7.01
CA GLN A 216 -15.23 -15.51 6.48
C GLN A 216 -14.02 -16.38 6.84
N ALA A 217 -12.80 -15.82 6.80
CA ALA A 217 -11.59 -16.54 7.18
C ALA A 217 -11.63 -16.89 8.69
N GLU A 218 -12.06 -15.98 9.54
CA GLU A 218 -12.25 -16.22 10.97
C GLU A 218 -13.30 -17.31 11.24
N ALA A 219 -14.46 -17.23 10.59
CA ALA A 219 -15.52 -18.23 10.74
C ALA A 219 -15.09 -19.63 10.33
N ARG A 220 -14.18 -19.77 9.36
CA ARG A 220 -13.63 -21.05 8.91
C ARG A 220 -12.37 -21.46 9.68
N GLN A 221 -11.85 -20.61 10.55
CA GLN A 221 -10.52 -20.78 11.15
C GLN A 221 -9.45 -21.02 10.08
N ASP A 222 -9.44 -20.18 9.05
CA ASP A 222 -8.61 -20.35 7.86
C ASP A 222 -7.11 -20.27 8.20
N VAL A 223 -6.32 -21.14 7.60
CA VAL A 223 -4.86 -21.18 7.79
C VAL A 223 -4.16 -19.90 7.40
N SER A 224 -4.76 -19.07 6.53
CA SER A 224 -4.23 -17.77 6.15
C SER A 224 -4.23 -16.72 7.27
N LEU A 225 -4.93 -16.98 8.38
CA LEU A 225 -4.91 -16.15 9.59
C LEU A 225 -3.68 -16.42 10.47
N VAL A 226 -2.96 -17.53 10.24
CA VAL A 226 -1.72 -17.83 10.96
C VAL A 226 -0.63 -16.82 10.52
N MET A 227 -0.01 -16.19 11.49
CA MET A 227 1.08 -15.26 11.24
C MET A 227 2.18 -15.91 10.39
N ASP A 228 2.80 -15.16 9.48
CA ASP A 228 3.82 -15.61 8.54
C ASP A 228 3.35 -16.65 7.49
N VAL A 229 2.09 -17.06 7.50
CA VAL A 229 1.47 -17.76 6.37
C VAL A 229 1.07 -16.71 5.34
N ASP A 230 1.93 -16.48 4.35
CA ASP A 230 1.62 -15.57 3.25
C ASP A 230 0.59 -16.18 2.28
N GLN A 231 -0.01 -15.34 1.43
CA GLN A 231 -1.07 -15.78 0.51
C GLN A 231 -0.64 -16.92 -0.42
N GLY A 232 0.63 -16.94 -0.86
CA GLY A 232 1.17 -18.04 -1.68
C GLY A 232 1.21 -19.36 -0.91
N LEU A 233 1.68 -19.31 0.34
CA LEU A 233 1.69 -20.48 1.21
C LEU A 233 0.28 -20.96 1.56
N ALA A 234 -0.64 -20.04 1.86
CA ALA A 234 -2.02 -20.40 2.14
C ALA A 234 -2.70 -21.09 0.96
N ARG A 235 -2.50 -20.60 -0.29
CA ARG A 235 -3.02 -21.26 -1.50
C ARG A 235 -2.42 -22.67 -1.66
N GLN A 236 -1.12 -22.84 -1.43
CA GLN A 236 -0.46 -24.15 -1.50
C GLN A 236 -1.04 -25.10 -0.46
N LEU A 237 -1.15 -24.66 0.79
CA LEU A 237 -1.73 -25.48 1.88
C LEU A 237 -3.17 -25.90 1.57
N HIS A 238 -4.00 -24.97 1.08
CA HIS A 238 -5.36 -25.29 0.65
C HIS A 238 -5.41 -26.31 -0.48
N SER A 239 -4.51 -26.21 -1.48
CA SER A 239 -4.43 -27.20 -2.57
C SER A 239 -4.04 -28.61 -2.06
N ASP A 240 -3.31 -28.65 -0.95
CA ASP A 240 -2.90 -29.88 -0.28
C ASP A 240 -3.95 -30.37 0.77
N GLY A 241 -5.12 -29.70 0.85
CA GLY A 241 -6.21 -30.03 1.78
C GLY A 241 -6.00 -29.53 3.20
N ILE A 242 -5.02 -28.67 3.44
CA ILE A 242 -4.71 -28.08 4.75
C ILE A 242 -5.36 -26.69 4.82
N THR A 243 -6.51 -26.59 5.46
CA THR A 243 -7.34 -25.38 5.46
C THR A 243 -7.35 -24.65 6.79
N THR A 244 -6.93 -25.33 7.89
CA THR A 244 -6.97 -24.78 9.25
C THR A 244 -5.61 -24.87 9.95
N PRO A 245 -5.36 -24.04 10.98
CA PRO A 245 -4.16 -24.13 11.82
C PRO A 245 -4.02 -25.53 12.47
N GLN A 246 -5.12 -26.15 12.87
CA GLN A 246 -5.13 -27.48 13.46
C GLN A 246 -4.61 -28.54 12.48
N GLN A 247 -5.05 -28.50 11.22
CA GLN A 247 -4.57 -29.39 10.17
C GLN A 247 -3.09 -29.13 9.86
N LEU A 248 -2.65 -27.85 9.84
CA LEU A 248 -1.26 -27.49 9.63
C LEU A 248 -0.35 -28.16 10.67
N VAL A 249 -0.64 -27.99 11.96
CA VAL A 249 0.15 -28.56 13.06
C VAL A 249 0.12 -30.09 13.05
N SER A 250 -1.01 -30.72 12.70
CA SER A 250 -1.11 -32.19 12.66
C SER A 250 -0.44 -32.82 11.44
N SER A 251 -0.27 -32.09 10.32
CA SER A 251 0.24 -32.61 9.05
C SER A 251 1.72 -32.35 8.83
N PHE A 252 2.31 -31.36 9.50
CA PHE A 252 3.68 -30.94 9.29
C PHE A 252 4.50 -30.92 10.57
N ASP A 253 5.73 -31.44 10.46
CA ASP A 253 6.84 -31.09 11.33
C ASP A 253 7.66 -29.93 10.71
N ILE A 254 8.66 -29.43 11.45
CA ILE A 254 9.49 -28.29 11.01
C ILE A 254 10.20 -28.61 9.69
N GLN A 255 10.72 -29.82 9.52
CA GLN A 255 11.49 -30.19 8.32
C GLN A 255 10.59 -30.27 7.08
N ARG A 256 9.46 -30.95 7.20
CA ARG A 256 8.50 -31.10 6.09
C ARG A 256 7.93 -29.74 5.67
N LEU A 257 7.59 -28.86 6.63
CA LEU A 257 7.10 -27.50 6.31
C LEU A 257 8.22 -26.64 5.71
N SER A 258 9.46 -26.77 6.21
CA SER A 258 10.62 -26.05 5.66
C SER A 258 10.86 -26.39 4.19
N ASP A 259 10.67 -27.66 3.79
CA ASP A 259 10.88 -28.13 2.43
C ASP A 259 9.71 -27.84 1.48
N LEU A 260 8.54 -27.50 2.02
CA LEU A 260 7.35 -27.16 1.23
C LEU A 260 7.66 -25.97 0.32
N LYS A 261 7.36 -26.11 -0.97
CA LYS A 261 7.44 -25.04 -1.93
C LYS A 261 6.08 -24.36 -2.10
N ARG A 262 6.09 -23.05 -2.27
CA ARG A 262 4.91 -22.24 -2.50
C ARG A 262 5.13 -21.25 -3.63
N PRO A 263 4.08 -20.75 -4.31
CA PRO A 263 4.19 -19.68 -5.28
C PRO A 263 4.81 -18.41 -4.67
N TRP A 264 5.74 -17.80 -5.39
CA TRP A 264 6.38 -16.55 -5.00
C TRP A 264 6.81 -15.77 -6.23
N GLY A 265 6.15 -14.65 -6.53
CA GLY A 265 6.30 -13.95 -7.79
C GLY A 265 6.01 -14.89 -8.97
N ALA A 266 6.82 -14.86 -10.02
CA ALA A 266 6.71 -15.74 -11.17
C ALA A 266 7.26 -17.17 -10.93
N GLY A 267 7.77 -17.48 -9.73
CA GLY A 267 8.43 -18.75 -9.43
C GLY A 267 7.89 -19.44 -8.18
N GLN A 268 8.73 -20.34 -7.64
CA GLN A 268 8.45 -21.05 -6.38
C GLN A 268 9.56 -20.82 -5.37
N GLN A 269 9.20 -20.69 -4.09
CA GLN A 269 10.13 -20.56 -2.99
C GLN A 269 9.80 -21.55 -1.87
N LYS A 270 10.81 -22.15 -1.24
CA LYS A 270 10.63 -22.93 -0.02
C LYS A 270 10.19 -22.04 1.15
N VAL A 271 9.42 -22.61 2.09
CA VAL A 271 9.09 -21.96 3.37
C VAL A 271 10.38 -21.71 4.17
N GLY A 272 11.28 -22.67 4.19
CA GLY A 272 12.62 -22.53 4.76
C GLY A 272 12.59 -22.26 6.26
N LYS A 273 13.47 -21.34 6.69
CA LYS A 273 13.68 -21.01 8.12
C LYS A 273 12.43 -20.49 8.86
N ARG A 274 11.37 -20.11 8.16
CA ARG A 274 10.12 -19.63 8.77
C ARG A 274 9.24 -20.76 9.30
N ALA A 275 9.51 -22.01 8.93
CA ALA A 275 8.66 -23.16 9.26
C ALA A 275 8.43 -23.33 10.77
N GLU A 276 9.48 -23.19 11.59
CA GLU A 276 9.37 -23.30 13.04
C GLU A 276 8.46 -22.22 13.63
N ALA A 277 8.66 -20.97 13.23
CA ALA A 277 7.84 -19.84 13.69
C ALA A 277 6.37 -20.01 13.27
N ILE A 278 6.11 -20.42 12.01
CA ILE A 278 4.75 -20.65 11.51
C ILE A 278 4.04 -21.72 12.33
N LEU A 279 4.69 -22.84 12.66
CA LEU A 279 4.08 -23.89 13.50
C LEU A 279 3.81 -23.37 14.91
N GLN A 280 4.72 -22.61 15.51
CA GLN A 280 4.50 -21.98 16.82
C GLN A 280 3.32 -21.00 16.78
N TYR A 281 3.20 -20.16 15.73
CA TYR A 281 2.05 -19.27 15.57
C TYR A 281 0.74 -20.05 15.40
N ALA A 282 0.76 -21.15 14.65
CA ALA A 282 -0.42 -22.02 14.50
C ALA A 282 -0.85 -22.64 15.85
N GLU A 283 0.08 -23.19 16.63
CA GLU A 283 -0.19 -23.73 17.96
C GLU A 283 -0.79 -22.69 18.91
N VAL A 284 -0.24 -21.48 18.89
CA VAL A 284 -0.70 -20.37 19.73
C VAL A 284 -2.05 -19.85 19.27
N SER A 285 -2.32 -19.79 17.97
CA SER A 285 -3.64 -19.40 17.44
C SER A 285 -4.73 -20.41 17.82
N ILE A 286 -4.42 -21.71 17.86
CA ILE A 286 -5.34 -22.77 18.31
C ILE A 286 -5.65 -22.64 19.80
N SER A 287 -4.61 -22.40 20.62
CA SER A 287 -4.78 -22.33 22.08
C SER A 287 -5.39 -21.02 22.56
N GLY A 288 -5.29 -19.95 21.76
CA GLY A 288 -5.66 -18.59 22.13
C GLY A 288 -4.80 -17.98 23.25
N LYS A 289 -3.66 -18.61 23.60
CA LYS A 289 -2.80 -18.19 24.71
C LYS A 289 -1.39 -17.92 24.22
N GLU A 290 -0.80 -16.86 24.72
CA GLU A 290 0.60 -16.53 24.47
C GLU A 290 1.55 -17.65 24.95
N ARG A 291 2.70 -17.78 24.30
CA ARG A 291 3.75 -18.71 24.67
C ARG A 291 5.06 -17.96 24.89
N ILE A 292 5.60 -18.05 26.10
CA ILE A 292 6.91 -17.48 26.42
C ILE A 292 8.00 -18.42 25.91
N LEU A 293 8.90 -17.89 25.09
CA LEU A 293 10.07 -18.62 24.55
C LEU A 293 11.32 -18.35 25.36
N ALA A 294 11.51 -17.10 25.83
CA ALA A 294 12.67 -16.65 26.59
C ALA A 294 12.30 -15.42 27.43
N PRO A 295 13.09 -15.09 28.46
CA PRO A 295 12.93 -13.83 29.17
C PRO A 295 13.06 -12.62 28.24
N VAL A 296 12.23 -11.60 28.46
CA VAL A 296 12.30 -10.36 27.71
C VAL A 296 13.55 -9.57 28.13
N MET A 297 14.42 -9.27 27.16
CA MET A 297 15.68 -8.56 27.41
C MET A 297 15.56 -7.10 27.03
N ILE A 298 15.26 -6.25 27.99
CA ILE A 298 15.20 -4.79 27.85
C ILE A 298 16.25 -4.16 28.76
N PRO A 299 17.12 -3.25 28.24
CA PRO A 299 18.09 -2.54 29.07
C PRO A 299 17.41 -1.76 30.20
N ALA A 300 17.94 -1.84 31.42
CA ALA A 300 17.37 -1.15 32.58
C ALA A 300 17.84 0.29 32.62
N HIS A 301 16.90 1.23 32.45
CA HIS A 301 17.09 2.67 32.61
C HIS A 301 15.99 3.27 33.49
N ASN A 302 16.21 4.48 33.99
CA ASN A 302 15.20 5.20 34.75
C ASN A 302 14.16 5.84 33.83
N ASN A 303 14.60 6.25 32.62
CA ASN A 303 13.79 6.90 31.62
C ASN A 303 14.06 6.30 30.24
N TYR A 304 13.09 6.39 29.36
CA TYR A 304 13.12 5.90 27.97
C TYR A 304 12.40 6.92 27.07
N VAL A 305 12.91 7.17 25.90
CA VAL A 305 12.23 7.98 24.89
C VAL A 305 11.33 7.04 24.06
N MET A 306 10.04 7.22 24.07
CA MET A 306 9.17 6.64 23.03
C MET A 306 9.34 7.49 21.79
N PHE A 307 9.54 6.84 20.65
CA PHE A 307 9.94 7.46 19.40
C PHE A 307 9.18 6.85 18.21
N ASP A 308 8.51 7.69 17.44
CA ASP A 308 7.72 7.27 16.27
C ASP A 308 7.75 8.32 15.18
N LEU A 309 7.60 7.90 13.92
CA LEU A 309 7.72 8.74 12.73
C LEU A 309 6.46 8.64 11.86
N GLU A 310 6.00 9.81 11.39
CA GLU A 310 5.00 9.86 10.34
C GLU A 310 5.63 10.27 9.01
N GLY A 311 5.46 9.40 8.01
CA GLY A 311 6.08 9.57 6.71
C GLY A 311 5.09 9.68 5.55
N MET A 312 5.54 10.28 4.47
CA MET A 312 4.81 10.44 3.23
C MET A 312 5.60 9.82 2.07
N PRO A 313 4.97 8.95 1.24
CA PRO A 313 5.66 8.35 0.11
C PRO A 313 5.96 9.41 -0.95
N PRO A 314 6.98 9.17 -1.81
CA PRO A 314 7.43 10.12 -2.81
C PRO A 314 6.39 10.46 -3.90
N SER A 315 5.30 9.69 -3.99
CA SER A 315 4.20 9.98 -4.90
C SER A 315 3.35 11.19 -4.47
N GLN A 316 3.55 11.69 -3.27
CA GLN A 316 2.75 12.76 -2.66
C GLN A 316 3.53 14.07 -2.48
N ASP A 317 4.83 13.99 -2.41
CA ASP A 317 5.78 15.12 -2.43
C ASP A 317 6.96 14.71 -3.33
N ASP A 318 7.76 15.63 -3.82
CA ASP A 318 8.91 15.35 -4.71
C ASP A 318 9.91 14.36 -4.10
N LEU A 319 9.86 14.16 -2.79
CA LEU A 319 10.75 13.29 -2.02
C LEU A 319 9.94 12.39 -1.06
N GLU A 320 10.43 11.17 -0.82
CA GLU A 320 10.04 10.43 0.36
C GLU A 320 10.43 11.22 1.61
N LYS A 321 9.46 11.54 2.45
CA LYS A 321 9.59 12.52 3.52
C LYS A 321 9.03 11.98 4.82
N VAL A 322 9.69 12.34 5.93
CA VAL A 322 9.13 12.26 7.27
C VAL A 322 8.57 13.64 7.62
N TYR A 323 7.26 13.76 7.76
CA TYR A 323 6.63 15.04 8.07
C TYR A 323 6.47 15.28 9.57
N LEU A 324 6.60 14.24 10.41
CA LEU A 324 6.54 14.34 11.87
C LEU A 324 7.52 13.35 12.52
N TRP A 325 8.37 13.88 13.41
CA TRP A 325 9.26 13.12 14.29
C TRP A 325 8.74 13.29 15.71
N GLY A 326 8.07 12.27 16.24
CA GLY A 326 7.45 12.30 17.56
C GLY A 326 8.34 11.69 18.63
N MET A 327 8.51 12.39 19.75
CA MET A 327 9.32 11.95 20.88
C MET A 327 8.63 12.31 22.20
N GLN A 328 8.70 11.40 23.16
CA GLN A 328 8.30 11.68 24.54
C GLN A 328 9.11 10.83 25.52
N VAL A 329 9.62 11.42 26.58
CA VAL A 329 10.30 10.68 27.65
C VAL A 329 9.26 10.13 28.62
N TYR A 330 9.37 8.83 28.91
CA TYR A 330 8.60 8.09 29.90
C TYR A 330 9.51 7.51 30.99
N GLY A 331 9.00 7.30 32.18
CA GLY A 331 9.71 6.71 33.30
C GLY A 331 9.64 7.55 34.56
N LYS A 332 10.78 7.70 35.31
CA LYS A 332 10.81 8.42 36.58
C LYS A 332 10.61 9.94 36.42
N SER A 333 11.10 10.50 35.32
CA SER A 333 11.03 11.94 35.02
C SER A 333 10.49 12.12 33.61
N PRO A 334 9.16 12.03 33.41
CA PRO A 334 8.57 12.12 32.08
C PRO A 334 8.63 13.54 31.53
N SER A 335 8.75 13.66 30.19
CA SER A 335 8.61 14.94 29.47
C SER A 335 7.21 15.13 28.93
N LYS A 336 6.96 16.33 28.37
CA LYS A 336 5.84 16.54 27.45
C LYS A 336 6.18 15.92 26.10
N PHE A 337 5.15 15.70 25.28
CA PHE A 337 5.29 15.33 23.90
C PHE A 337 6.05 16.40 23.11
N ILE A 338 6.95 15.96 22.23
CA ILE A 338 7.73 16.79 21.32
C ILE A 338 7.44 16.29 19.89
N GLY A 339 6.81 17.13 19.08
CA GLY A 339 6.60 16.86 17.66
C GLY A 339 7.45 17.79 16.81
N ALA A 340 8.52 17.27 16.19
CA ALA A 340 9.27 18.02 15.20
C ALA A 340 8.60 17.83 13.81
N ILE A 341 7.99 18.91 13.32
CA ILE A 341 7.16 18.91 12.11
C ILE A 341 7.99 19.44 10.94
N SER A 342 7.92 18.74 9.81
CA SER A 342 8.46 19.23 8.53
C SER A 342 7.43 20.10 7.80
N GLY A 343 7.89 21.23 7.24
CA GLY A 343 7.13 21.99 6.26
C GLY A 343 7.12 21.31 4.89
N PHE A 344 6.58 22.02 3.88
CA PHE A 344 6.54 21.50 2.49
C PHE A 344 7.86 21.72 1.75
N GLY A 345 8.06 20.88 0.71
CA GLY A 345 9.24 20.94 -0.14
C GLY A 345 10.52 20.52 0.55
N ALA A 346 11.64 20.67 -0.14
CA ALA A 346 12.96 20.24 0.33
C ALA A 346 13.46 21.06 1.53
N ASP A 347 13.13 22.34 1.61
CA ASP A 347 13.55 23.21 2.72
C ASP A 347 12.79 22.84 4.01
N GLY A 348 11.47 22.64 3.92
CA GLY A 348 10.66 22.19 5.05
C GLY A 348 11.08 20.81 5.55
N ASP A 349 11.48 19.91 4.65
CA ASP A 349 12.03 18.60 5.02
C ASP A 349 13.35 18.73 5.82
N ARG A 350 14.20 19.65 5.43
CA ARG A 350 15.45 19.98 6.15
C ARG A 350 15.18 20.62 7.53
N GLU A 351 14.19 21.52 7.59
CA GLU A 351 13.78 22.15 8.86
C GLU A 351 13.29 21.12 9.87
N GLY A 352 12.43 20.19 9.44
CA GLY A 352 11.97 19.10 10.28
C GLY A 352 13.10 18.19 10.78
N TRP A 353 14.07 17.88 9.91
CA TRP A 353 15.26 17.15 10.32
C TRP A 353 16.09 17.89 11.38
N ASN A 354 16.34 19.18 11.19
CA ASN A 354 17.07 19.99 12.16
C ASN A 354 16.33 20.07 13.50
N ALA A 355 15.01 20.30 13.47
CA ALA A 355 14.19 20.31 14.69
C ALA A 355 14.23 18.97 15.44
N PHE A 356 14.25 17.84 14.73
CA PHE A 356 14.45 16.52 15.32
C PHE A 356 15.83 16.42 16.00
N LEU A 357 16.91 16.84 15.32
CA LEU A 357 18.26 16.79 15.88
C LEU A 357 18.39 17.66 17.14
N ASP A 358 17.81 18.86 17.11
CA ASP A 358 17.82 19.78 18.27
C ASP A 358 17.07 19.15 19.44
N ALA A 359 15.85 18.66 19.24
CA ALA A 359 15.06 18.01 20.27
C ALA A 359 15.71 16.76 20.86
N ALA A 360 16.31 15.91 20.00
CA ALA A 360 17.04 14.74 20.45
C ALA A 360 18.29 15.12 21.25
N ASN A 361 18.99 16.19 20.84
CA ASN A 361 20.13 16.71 21.60
C ASN A 361 19.73 17.22 22.98
N ASP A 362 18.62 17.97 23.10
CA ASP A 362 18.10 18.44 24.38
C ASP A 362 17.73 17.28 25.31
N ILE A 363 17.09 16.23 24.78
CA ILE A 363 16.83 15.01 25.54
C ILE A 363 18.13 14.39 26.04
N PHE A 364 19.17 14.29 25.21
CA PHE A 364 20.46 13.76 25.65
C PHE A 364 21.20 14.66 26.67
N GLN A 365 21.02 15.96 26.59
CA GLN A 365 21.57 16.87 27.59
C GLN A 365 20.90 16.70 28.95
N GLU A 366 19.58 16.52 28.98
CA GLU A 366 18.81 16.41 30.23
C GLU A 366 18.91 14.99 30.84
N TYR A 367 18.81 13.94 30.02
CA TYR A 367 18.66 12.56 30.51
C TYR A 367 19.90 11.68 30.28
N GLY A 368 20.90 12.15 29.51
CA GLY A 368 22.04 11.33 29.09
C GLY A 368 21.70 10.33 28.01
N ASP A 369 22.52 9.27 27.88
CA ASP A 369 22.27 8.18 26.92
C ASP A 369 21.17 7.26 27.44
N ILE A 370 19.94 7.53 27.04
CA ILE A 370 18.75 6.70 27.30
C ILE A 370 18.23 6.07 26.02
N PRO A 371 17.57 4.89 26.09
CA PRO A 371 17.05 4.22 24.91
C PRO A 371 15.95 5.02 24.21
N PHE A 372 16.04 5.10 22.88
CA PHE A 372 14.97 5.54 21.98
C PHE A 372 14.20 4.29 21.55
N VAL A 373 13.02 4.10 22.11
CA VAL A 373 12.19 2.91 21.97
C VAL A 373 11.21 3.12 20.83
N HIS A 374 11.19 2.19 19.90
CA HIS A 374 10.31 2.25 18.74
C HIS A 374 9.79 0.87 18.37
N TRP A 375 8.86 0.82 17.40
CA TRP A 375 8.28 -0.40 16.91
C TRP A 375 8.60 -0.63 15.45
N HIS A 376 9.40 -1.67 15.12
CA HIS A 376 9.85 -2.00 13.78
C HIS A 376 11.05 -1.16 13.31
N HIS A 377 11.59 -1.45 12.10
CA HIS A 377 12.86 -0.86 11.62
C HIS A 377 12.71 0.50 10.89
N TYR A 378 11.50 1.04 10.81
CA TYR A 378 11.18 2.24 10.03
C TYR A 378 12.03 3.44 10.45
N GLU A 379 12.14 3.70 11.74
CA GLU A 379 12.88 4.81 12.33
C GLU A 379 14.36 4.74 12.00
N ARG A 380 14.98 3.57 12.16
CA ARG A 380 16.39 3.34 11.80
C ARG A 380 16.67 3.62 10.33
N THR A 381 15.78 3.16 9.45
CA THR A 381 15.90 3.32 8.00
C THR A 381 15.84 4.79 7.62
N HIS A 382 14.87 5.54 8.15
CA HIS A 382 14.65 6.94 7.81
C HIS A 382 15.73 7.85 8.41
N ILE A 383 16.16 7.64 9.65
CA ILE A 383 17.33 8.36 10.19
C ILE A 383 18.54 8.16 9.26
N GLY A 384 18.84 6.92 8.84
CA GLY A 384 19.94 6.64 7.92
C GLY A 384 19.78 7.32 6.56
N MET A 385 18.57 7.43 6.04
CA MET A 385 18.26 8.16 4.80
C MET A 385 18.49 9.67 4.96
N TYR A 386 18.03 10.26 6.06
CA TYR A 386 18.18 11.69 6.34
C TYR A 386 19.61 12.10 6.64
N VAL A 387 20.39 11.26 7.31
CA VAL A 387 21.85 11.46 7.46
C VAL A 387 22.53 11.53 6.08
N LYS A 388 22.15 10.69 5.13
CA LYS A 388 22.67 10.75 3.74
C LYS A 388 22.20 12.00 2.99
N ARG A 389 20.98 12.47 3.24
CA ARG A 389 20.37 13.62 2.56
C ARG A 389 20.86 14.96 3.09
N PHE A 390 20.93 15.12 4.41
CA PHE A 390 21.17 16.41 5.07
C PHE A 390 22.40 16.42 5.98
N GLY A 391 22.99 15.26 6.26
CA GLY A 391 24.14 15.13 7.16
C GLY A 391 23.75 15.02 8.64
N ASP A 392 24.77 14.84 9.48
CA ASP A 392 24.70 14.80 10.95
C ASP A 392 25.89 15.56 11.52
N PRO A 393 25.91 16.91 11.44
CA PRO A 393 27.09 17.72 11.74
C PRO A 393 27.58 17.60 13.20
N ASN A 394 26.65 17.32 14.13
CA ASN A 394 26.95 17.24 15.56
C ASN A 394 26.96 15.79 16.09
N GLY A 395 26.78 14.80 15.23
CA GLY A 395 26.75 13.38 15.60
C GLY A 395 25.52 12.96 16.44
N VAL A 396 24.47 13.79 16.47
CA VAL A 396 23.25 13.54 17.25
C VAL A 396 22.46 12.35 16.67
N ALA A 397 22.28 12.30 15.34
CA ALA A 397 21.62 11.17 14.69
C ALA A 397 22.38 9.86 14.91
N ALA A 398 23.70 9.90 14.82
CA ALA A 398 24.56 8.74 15.14
C ALA A 398 24.40 8.31 16.61
N ARG A 399 24.18 9.27 17.53
CA ARG A 399 23.89 8.99 18.94
C ARG A 399 22.53 8.35 19.12
N VAL A 400 21.46 8.86 18.45
CA VAL A 400 20.14 8.24 18.43
C VAL A 400 20.21 6.82 17.89
N LEU A 401 20.87 6.60 16.74
CA LEU A 401 21.02 5.27 16.12
C LEU A 401 21.67 4.23 17.03
N ARG A 402 22.62 4.64 17.89
CA ARG A 402 23.24 3.75 18.88
C ARG A 402 22.31 3.41 20.04
N ASN A 403 21.40 4.29 20.37
CA ASN A 403 20.44 4.14 21.47
C ASN A 403 19.06 3.64 21.03
N LEU A 404 18.85 3.29 19.74
CA LEU A 404 17.60 2.72 19.27
C LEU A 404 17.34 1.35 19.88
N LEU A 405 16.13 1.16 20.38
CA LEU A 405 15.60 -0.09 20.90
C LEU A 405 14.33 -0.47 20.15
N ASP A 406 14.45 -1.35 19.16
CA ASP A 406 13.31 -1.90 18.42
C ASP A 406 12.63 -3.00 19.23
N LEU A 407 11.39 -2.76 19.65
CA LEU A 407 10.63 -3.71 20.48
C LEU A 407 10.10 -4.91 19.69
N LEU A 408 9.90 -4.81 18.39
CA LEU A 408 9.34 -5.90 17.58
C LEU A 408 10.25 -7.15 17.59
N PRO A 409 11.57 -7.05 17.30
CA PRO A 409 12.49 -8.18 17.42
C PRO A 409 12.60 -8.71 18.86
N VAL A 410 12.55 -7.83 19.87
CA VAL A 410 12.56 -8.22 21.28
C VAL A 410 11.33 -9.08 21.59
N THR A 411 10.15 -8.63 21.17
CA THR A 411 8.88 -9.35 21.34
C THR A 411 8.92 -10.70 20.64
N LYS A 412 9.25 -10.73 19.34
CA LYS A 412 9.28 -11.97 18.54
C LYS A 412 10.25 -13.02 19.07
N LYS A 413 11.37 -12.59 19.67
CA LYS A 413 12.33 -13.51 20.27
C LYS A 413 11.87 -14.08 21.60
N ALA A 414 11.08 -13.34 22.34
CA ALA A 414 10.69 -13.69 23.70
C ALA A 414 9.30 -14.36 23.78
N ILE A 415 8.35 -13.96 22.93
CA ILE A 415 6.95 -14.31 23.09
C ILE A 415 6.31 -14.59 21.73
N VAL A 416 5.54 -15.68 21.66
CA VAL A 416 4.59 -15.96 20.57
C VAL A 416 3.20 -15.56 21.01
N LEU A 417 2.57 -14.65 20.25
CA LEU A 417 1.23 -14.12 20.54
C LEU A 417 0.18 -14.76 19.62
N PRO A 418 -1.06 -14.98 20.08
CA PRO A 418 -2.16 -15.50 19.28
C PRO A 418 -2.77 -14.41 18.38
N LEU A 419 -1.92 -13.75 17.59
CA LEU A 419 -2.29 -12.60 16.77
C LEU A 419 -1.97 -12.86 15.30
N PRO A 420 -2.79 -12.36 14.37
CA PRO A 420 -2.55 -12.52 12.95
C PRO A 420 -1.44 -11.57 12.43
N SER A 421 -1.02 -10.60 13.25
CA SER A 421 0.03 -9.65 12.95
C SER A 421 0.65 -9.06 14.21
N TYR A 422 1.92 -8.67 14.12
CA TYR A 422 2.61 -7.91 15.16
C TYR A 422 2.78 -6.43 14.75
N SER A 423 1.81 -5.86 14.04
CA SER A 423 1.74 -4.39 13.93
C SER A 423 1.43 -3.80 15.31
N LEU A 424 1.94 -2.60 15.61
CA LEU A 424 1.73 -1.96 16.91
C LEU A 424 0.24 -1.93 17.26
N LYS A 425 -0.63 -1.55 16.33
CA LYS A 425 -2.09 -1.46 16.52
C LYS A 425 -2.76 -2.77 16.95
N VAL A 426 -2.26 -3.91 16.51
CA VAL A 426 -2.79 -5.22 16.93
C VAL A 426 -2.24 -5.62 18.28
N VAL A 427 -0.98 -5.30 18.55
CA VAL A 427 -0.34 -5.63 19.83
C VAL A 427 -0.83 -4.72 20.95
N GLU A 428 -1.08 -3.43 20.68
CA GLU A 428 -1.61 -2.49 21.67
C GLU A 428 -3.02 -2.89 22.16
N GLU A 429 -3.90 -3.33 21.23
CA GLU A 429 -5.21 -3.87 21.60
C GLU A 429 -5.07 -5.11 22.48
N TYR A 430 -4.15 -6.04 22.14
CA TYR A 430 -3.90 -7.26 22.91
C TYR A 430 -3.42 -6.97 24.34
N VAL A 431 -2.62 -5.93 24.54
CA VAL A 431 -2.16 -5.52 25.87
C VAL A 431 -3.17 -4.65 26.62
N GLY A 432 -4.30 -4.31 26.00
CA GLY A 432 -5.42 -3.54 26.59
C GLY A 432 -5.23 -2.03 26.55
N PHE A 433 -4.47 -1.51 25.58
CA PHE A 433 -4.39 -0.07 25.33
C PHE A 433 -5.62 0.40 24.53
N GLU A 434 -6.30 1.43 25.00
CA GLU A 434 -7.46 2.03 24.35
C GLU A 434 -7.12 3.42 23.85
N ARG A 435 -7.37 3.67 22.56
CA ARG A 435 -7.18 4.99 21.95
C ARG A 435 -8.36 5.90 22.25
N THR A 436 -8.10 7.21 22.24
CA THR A 436 -9.14 8.24 22.46
C THR A 436 -9.67 8.81 21.15
N GLN A 437 -8.99 8.59 20.03
CA GLN A 437 -9.44 9.02 18.70
C GLN A 437 -10.27 7.93 18.03
N ASP A 438 -11.39 8.32 17.40
CA ASP A 438 -12.27 7.40 16.66
C ASP A 438 -11.66 6.99 15.32
N GLU A 439 -10.99 7.91 14.61
CA GLU A 439 -10.28 7.68 13.37
C GLU A 439 -8.77 7.84 13.57
N TYR A 440 -8.01 6.84 13.17
CA TYR A 440 -6.55 6.82 13.31
C TYR A 440 -5.88 5.86 12.32
N GLY A 441 -4.58 6.01 12.18
CA GLY A 441 -3.73 5.18 11.31
C GLY A 441 -2.84 6.01 10.41
N GLY A 442 -1.67 5.45 9.99
CA GLY A 442 -0.71 6.16 9.16
C GLY A 442 -1.30 6.69 7.85
N SER A 443 -2.19 5.93 7.20
CA SER A 443 -2.90 6.40 6.00
C SER A 443 -3.85 7.56 6.29
N TRP A 444 -4.55 7.53 7.43
CA TRP A 444 -5.41 8.63 7.86
C TRP A 444 -4.58 9.88 8.21
N ALA A 445 -3.49 9.74 8.97
CA ALA A 445 -2.60 10.85 9.33
C ALA A 445 -1.99 11.50 8.09
N MET A 446 -1.54 10.70 7.12
CA MET A 446 -1.06 11.17 5.83
C MET A 446 -2.14 11.94 5.06
N ALA A 447 -3.38 11.45 5.05
CA ALA A 447 -4.51 12.13 4.44
C ALA A 447 -4.74 13.50 5.08
N GLN A 448 -4.76 13.57 6.42
CA GLN A 448 -4.91 14.84 7.14
C GLN A 448 -3.76 15.80 6.85
N PHE A 449 -2.52 15.30 6.77
CA PHE A 449 -1.38 16.13 6.43
C PHE A 449 -1.50 16.72 5.02
N ILE A 450 -1.86 15.94 4.00
CA ILE A 450 -2.09 16.42 2.64
C ILE A 450 -3.18 17.50 2.61
N LEU A 451 -4.32 17.26 3.26
CA LEU A 451 -5.40 18.25 3.34
C LEU A 451 -4.97 19.53 4.06
N ALA A 452 -4.19 19.42 5.13
CA ALA A 452 -3.62 20.57 5.84
C ALA A 452 -2.70 21.40 4.92
N THR A 453 -2.09 20.76 3.90
CA THR A 453 -1.18 21.44 2.96
C THR A 453 -1.93 22.17 1.87
N GLU A 454 -3.06 21.65 1.43
CA GLU A 454 -3.83 22.16 0.32
C GLU A 454 -4.81 23.27 0.73
N THR A 455 -5.17 23.33 2.04
CA THR A 455 -6.09 24.37 2.53
C THR A 455 -5.41 25.71 2.68
N ASN A 456 -6.10 26.77 2.26
CA ASN A 456 -5.72 28.16 2.52
C ASN A 456 -6.26 28.69 3.86
N ASP A 457 -7.11 27.91 4.53
CA ASP A 457 -7.68 28.26 5.86
C ASP A 457 -6.69 27.84 6.94
N GLU A 458 -6.13 28.83 7.65
CA GLU A 458 -5.17 28.60 8.73
C GLU A 458 -5.81 27.88 9.93
N ALA A 459 -7.07 28.14 10.25
CA ALA A 459 -7.77 27.48 11.35
C ALA A 459 -7.99 26.00 11.04
N GLU A 460 -8.41 25.68 9.82
CA GLU A 460 -8.54 24.31 9.35
C GLU A 460 -7.19 23.58 9.34
N ARG A 461 -6.14 24.21 8.82
CA ARG A 461 -4.78 23.66 8.83
C ARG A 461 -4.33 23.30 10.24
N ASN A 462 -4.47 24.23 11.18
CA ASN A 462 -4.07 24.02 12.58
C ASN A 462 -4.89 22.93 13.25
N ALA A 463 -6.19 22.84 12.99
CA ALA A 463 -7.03 21.77 13.51
C ALA A 463 -6.55 20.38 13.03
N ARG A 464 -6.30 20.22 11.71
CA ARG A 464 -5.80 18.97 11.13
C ARG A 464 -4.44 18.59 11.69
N MET A 465 -3.52 19.54 11.80
CA MET A 465 -2.19 19.30 12.38
C MET A 465 -2.27 18.91 13.86
N SER A 466 -3.19 19.50 14.63
CA SER A 466 -3.43 19.11 16.03
C SER A 466 -3.88 17.65 16.16
N GLU A 467 -4.76 17.20 15.27
CA GLU A 467 -5.22 15.79 15.26
C GLU A 467 -4.10 14.81 14.90
N ILE A 468 -3.21 15.18 13.95
CA ILE A 468 -2.03 14.38 13.60
C ILE A 468 -1.06 14.27 14.79
N LEU A 469 -0.80 15.39 15.49
CA LEU A 469 0.06 15.40 16.67
C LEU A 469 -0.51 14.53 17.78
N LYS A 470 -1.82 14.61 18.04
CA LYS A 470 -2.50 13.76 19.01
C LYS A 470 -2.42 12.29 18.64
N TYR A 471 -2.60 11.96 17.35
CA TYR A 471 -2.46 10.58 16.84
C TYR A 471 -1.05 10.03 17.14
N ASN A 472 0.00 10.79 16.81
CA ASN A 472 1.37 10.36 17.06
C ASN A 472 1.69 10.27 18.56
N GLU A 473 1.19 11.21 19.40
CA GLU A 473 1.31 11.12 20.85
C GLU A 473 0.67 9.83 21.41
N GLU A 474 -0.48 9.42 20.85
CA GLU A 474 -1.12 8.15 21.22
C GLU A 474 -0.31 6.93 20.73
N ASP A 475 0.38 6.98 19.57
CA ASP A 475 1.28 5.91 19.13
C ASP A 475 2.47 5.76 20.11
N LEU A 476 2.99 6.86 20.64
CA LEU A 476 4.03 6.82 21.69
C LEU A 476 3.48 6.22 23.01
N ALA A 477 2.28 6.59 23.40
CA ALA A 477 1.64 6.06 24.60
C ALA A 477 1.33 4.55 24.45
N ALA A 478 0.89 4.11 23.25
CA ALA A 478 0.69 2.71 22.93
C ALA A 478 2.02 1.91 22.99
N THR A 479 3.09 2.49 22.43
CA THR A 479 4.44 1.89 22.48
C THR A 479 4.89 1.74 23.94
N TRP A 480 4.64 2.74 24.79
CA TRP A 480 4.92 2.67 26.22
C TRP A 480 4.10 1.59 26.92
N ALA A 481 2.81 1.46 26.62
CA ALA A 481 1.95 0.42 27.20
C ALA A 481 2.46 -1.00 26.84
N VAL A 482 2.83 -1.21 25.59
CA VAL A 482 3.45 -2.48 25.13
C VAL A 482 4.80 -2.71 25.82
N PHE A 483 5.63 -1.67 25.93
CA PHE A 483 6.92 -1.74 26.65
C PHE A 483 6.76 -2.15 28.11
N GLU A 484 5.83 -1.52 28.84
CA GLU A 484 5.56 -1.87 30.24
C GLU A 484 4.97 -3.28 30.39
N TRP A 485 4.15 -3.71 29.44
CA TRP A 485 3.65 -5.09 29.41
C TRP A 485 4.79 -6.10 29.18
N LEU A 486 5.69 -5.82 28.24
CA LEU A 486 6.86 -6.67 27.97
C LEU A 486 7.78 -6.80 29.19
N ARG A 487 7.99 -5.71 29.94
CA ARG A 487 8.84 -5.73 31.15
C ARG A 487 8.32 -6.65 32.27
N LYS A 488 7.06 -7.04 32.20
CA LYS A 488 6.40 -7.96 33.18
C LYS A 488 6.52 -9.44 32.75
N LYS A 489 7.05 -9.70 31.58
CA LYS A 489 7.22 -11.04 31.03
C LYS A 489 8.66 -11.54 31.22
#